data_c460be4f50bc32497a4b7612b19e7b83
#
_entry.id   c460be4f50bc32497a4b7612b19e7b83
#
_cell.length_a   1.000
_cell.length_b   1.000
_cell.length_c   1.000
_cell.angle_alpha   90.00
_cell.angle_beta   90.00
_cell.angle_gamma   90.00
#
_symmetry.space_group_name_H-M   'P 1'
#
loop_
_entity.id
_entity.type
_entity.pdbx_description
1 polymer ?
#
loop_
_entity_poly.entity_id
_entity_poly.type
_entity_poly.pdbx_seq_one_letter_code
_entity_poly.pdbx_strand_id
1 'polypeptide(L)' 'NFNTFVNQYRIRDAKEMLLSQPEKTVLAISLEVGFNSKSAFYEAFARFTGMSPQNFRKGGGR' A
#
# COMPACT_ATOMS: atom_id res chain seq x y z
N ASN A 1 -6.38 9.27 -14.55
CA ASN A 1 -5.88 10.62 -14.37
C ASN A 1 -4.53 10.60 -13.67
N PHE A 2 -3.98 11.79 -13.42
CA PHE A 2 -2.64 11.89 -12.85
C PHE A 2 -2.55 11.21 -11.47
N ASN A 3 -3.53 11.46 -10.61
CA ASN A 3 -3.54 10.87 -9.28
C ASN A 3 -3.60 9.34 -9.32
N THR A 4 -4.41 8.81 -10.20
CA THR A 4 -4.51 7.36 -10.37
C THR A 4 -3.17 6.80 -10.85
N PHE A 5 -2.54 7.48 -11.80
CA PHE A 5 -1.27 7.06 -12.34
C PHE A 5 -0.19 7.03 -11.25
N VAL A 6 -0.09 8.10 -10.46
CA VAL A 6 0.89 8.19 -9.39
C VAL A 6 0.61 7.15 -8.31
N ASN A 7 -0.65 6.98 -7.93
CA ASN A 7 -1.01 6.03 -6.88
C ASN A 7 -0.71 4.60 -7.29
N GLN A 8 -0.78 4.30 -8.57
CA GLN A 8 -0.42 2.99 -9.08
C GLN A 8 1.02 2.63 -8.70
N TYR A 9 1.93 3.56 -8.89
CA TYR A 9 3.34 3.35 -8.53
C TYR A 9 3.53 3.29 -7.02
N ARG A 10 2.82 4.15 -6.29
CA ARG A 10 2.91 4.15 -4.83
C ARG A 10 2.46 2.82 -4.25
N ILE A 11 1.37 2.28 -4.77
CA ILE A 11 0.85 1.00 -4.27
C ILE A 11 1.79 -0.15 -4.66
N ARG A 12 2.39 -0.10 -5.84
CA ARG A 12 3.36 -1.11 -6.23
C ARG A 12 4.53 -1.15 -5.26
N ASP A 13 5.06 0.02 -4.92
CA ASP A 13 6.16 0.10 -3.96
C ASP A 13 5.72 -0.39 -2.59
N ALA A 14 4.49 -0.04 -2.18
CA ALA A 14 3.98 -0.47 -0.88
C ALA A 14 3.86 -1.98 -0.81
N LYS A 15 3.39 -2.61 -1.87
CA LYS A 15 3.27 -4.08 -1.89
C LYS A 15 4.63 -4.73 -1.66
N GLU A 16 5.64 -4.22 -2.32
CA GLU A 16 6.99 -4.74 -2.17
C GLU A 16 7.48 -4.58 -0.73
N MET A 17 7.28 -3.39 -0.15
CA MET A 17 7.72 -3.12 1.20
C MET A 17 6.97 -3.94 2.24
N LEU A 18 5.68 -4.15 2.03
CA LEU A 18 4.88 -4.97 2.94
C LEU A 18 5.44 -6.39 3.05
N LEU A 19 5.97 -6.91 1.98
CA LEU A 19 6.50 -8.27 1.95
C LEU A 19 7.97 -8.35 2.34
N SER A 20 8.78 -7.37 1.92
CA SER A 20 10.22 -7.42 2.14
C SER A 20 10.65 -6.80 3.47
N GLN A 21 9.79 -5.99 4.09
CA GLN A 21 10.12 -5.30 5.34
C GLN A 21 9.03 -5.55 6.38
N PRO A 22 8.92 -6.79 6.86
CA PRO A 22 7.81 -7.14 7.76
C PRO A 22 7.85 -6.41 9.10
N GLU A 23 9.00 -5.87 9.47
CA GLU A 23 9.14 -5.12 10.71
C GLU A 23 8.53 -3.72 10.61
N LYS A 24 8.32 -3.20 9.41
CA LYS A 24 7.73 -1.88 9.23
C LYS A 24 6.22 -1.92 9.40
N THR A 25 5.70 -0.90 10.08
CA THR A 25 4.24 -0.80 10.23
C THR A 25 3.60 -0.38 8.92
N VAL A 26 2.32 -0.72 8.78
CA VAL A 26 1.56 -0.29 7.60
C VAL A 26 1.54 1.23 7.50
N LEU A 27 1.41 1.91 8.65
CA LEU A 27 1.42 3.37 8.65
C LEU A 27 2.74 3.93 8.13
N ALA A 28 3.85 3.38 8.59
CA ALA A 28 5.17 3.85 8.15
C ALA A 28 5.32 3.67 6.64
N ILE A 29 4.89 2.53 6.12
CA ILE A 29 4.96 2.27 4.69
C ILE A 29 4.10 3.26 3.90
N SER A 30 2.89 3.53 4.40
CA SER A 30 1.99 4.47 3.71
C SER A 30 2.60 5.84 3.57
N LEU A 31 3.27 6.32 4.61
CA LEU A 31 3.92 7.62 4.56
C LEU A 31 5.13 7.60 3.65
N GLU A 32 5.88 6.52 3.68
CA GLU A 32 7.11 6.40 2.89
C GLU A 32 6.82 6.40 1.39
N VAL A 33 5.72 5.78 0.98
CA VAL A 33 5.39 5.74 -0.44
C VAL A 33 4.60 6.98 -0.90
N GLY A 34 4.30 7.90 0.03
CA GLY A 34 3.81 9.22 -0.36
C GLY A 34 2.37 9.53 -0.05
N PHE A 35 1.69 8.72 0.77
CA PHE A 35 0.32 9.05 1.15
C PHE A 35 0.30 9.96 2.37
N ASN A 36 -0.68 10.87 2.39
CA ASN A 36 -0.79 11.84 3.47
C ASN A 36 -1.55 11.31 4.68
N SER A 37 -2.33 10.27 4.49
CA SER A 37 -3.12 9.71 5.58
C SER A 37 -3.28 8.22 5.39
N LYS A 38 -3.54 7.55 6.50
CA LYS A 38 -3.81 6.13 6.51
C LYS A 38 -5.05 5.80 5.68
N SER A 39 -6.09 6.63 5.81
CA SER A 39 -7.34 6.41 5.07
C SER A 39 -7.13 6.45 3.57
N ALA A 40 -6.36 7.43 3.10
CA ALA A 40 -6.07 7.55 1.67
C ALA A 40 -5.31 6.32 1.17
N PHE A 41 -4.36 5.86 1.98
CA PHE A 41 -3.58 4.68 1.62
C PHE A 41 -4.46 3.43 1.53
N TYR A 42 -5.28 3.22 2.55
CA TYR A 42 -6.16 2.04 2.58
C TYR A 42 -7.12 2.03 1.41
N GLU A 43 -7.68 3.19 1.09
CA GLU A 43 -8.61 3.32 -0.02
C GLU A 43 -7.93 2.98 -1.35
N ALA A 44 -6.76 3.55 -1.57
CA ALA A 44 -6.01 3.29 -2.81
C ALA A 44 -5.57 1.83 -2.88
N PHE A 45 -5.10 1.29 -1.76
CA PHE A 45 -4.63 -0.09 -1.73
C PHE A 45 -5.77 -1.06 -2.07
N ALA A 46 -6.94 -0.85 -1.47
CA ALA A 46 -8.09 -1.70 -1.75
C ALA A 46 -8.52 -1.58 -3.22
N ARG A 47 -8.44 -0.38 -3.76
CA ARG A 47 -8.83 -0.16 -5.15
C ARG A 47 -7.93 -0.93 -6.13
N PHE A 48 -6.63 -0.95 -5.87
CA PHE A 48 -5.68 -1.57 -6.78
C PHE A 48 -5.45 -3.05 -6.53
N THR A 49 -5.67 -3.53 -5.31
CA THR A 49 -5.38 -4.93 -4.97
C THR A 49 -6.61 -5.74 -4.60
N GLY A 50 -7.70 -5.07 -4.24
CA GLY A 50 -8.91 -5.75 -3.80
C GLY A 50 -8.86 -6.21 -2.35
N MET A 51 -7.83 -5.81 -1.58
CA MET A 51 -7.71 -6.24 -0.20
C MET A 51 -7.02 -5.18 0.64
N SER A 52 -7.02 -5.37 1.96
CA SER A 52 -6.33 -4.46 2.85
C SER A 52 -4.83 -4.73 2.86
N PRO A 53 -4.02 -3.73 3.25
CA PRO A 53 -2.58 -3.95 3.38
C PRO A 53 -2.23 -5.06 4.37
N GLN A 54 -2.98 -5.18 5.47
CA GLN A 54 -2.74 -6.23 6.44
C GLN A 54 -2.97 -7.61 5.85
N ASN A 55 -4.07 -7.78 5.13
CA ASN A 55 -4.37 -9.07 4.50
C ASN A 55 -3.33 -9.40 3.43
N PHE A 56 -2.89 -8.40 2.70
CA PHE A 56 -1.86 -8.62 1.70
C PHE A 56 -0.57 -9.12 2.35
N ARG A 57 -0.18 -8.49 3.45
CA ARG A 57 1.05 -8.88 4.18
C ARG A 57 0.95 -10.30 4.71
N LYS A 58 -0.24 -10.71 5.13
CA LYS A 58 -0.44 -12.06 5.68
C LYS A 58 -0.41 -13.16 4.61
N GLY A 59 -0.22 -12.79 3.37
CA GLY A 59 -0.15 -13.76 2.30
C GLY A 59 -1.28 -13.70 1.31
N GLY A 60 -2.19 -12.75 1.48
CA GLY A 60 -3.29 -12.58 0.55
C GLY A 60 -2.85 -12.13 -0.83
N GLY A 61 -1.63 -11.67 -0.95
CA GLY A 61 -1.10 -11.21 -2.21
C GLY A 61 -0.49 -12.26 -3.10
N ARG A 62 -0.53 -13.51 -2.65
CA ARG A 62 0.04 -14.60 -3.42
C ARG A 62 -0.90 -15.13 -4.46
#